data_8ff37831bbcbddf4d79d28bd2f3f481c
#
_entry.id   8ff37831bbcbddf4d79d28bd2f3f481c
#
_cell.length_a   1.000
_cell.length_b   1.000
_cell.length_c   1.000
_cell.angle_alpha   90.00
_cell.angle_beta   90.00
_cell.angle_gamma   90.00
#
_symmetry.space_group_name_H-M   'P 1'
#
loop_
_entity.id
_entity.type
_entity.pdbx_description
1 polymer ?
#
loop_
_entity_poly.entity_id
_entity_poly.type
_entity_poly.pdbx_seq_one_letter_code
_entity_poly.pdbx_strand_id
1 'polypeptide(L)'
;MDEDPQLDDPVIAPMQPPARLGGLRRRGIYLLPNLFTTGVLFCGFFAIVQAMNQRFEIGAIAIFVAMVLDGMDGRVARWTNTQSEFGAQFDSIADMVAFGAAPGLIAYIWVLKDLGTLGWIGAFIYCAGAGIRLARFNANIAVVDKRYFQGLPSPSGAAVMTGLVWVLVDFGFAPTDWLAILAWVVAVFAGVTMVSNVPFWSFKEVNWKKRVPLWVILVCVIGISVVASRPSLVLWALFMSYALSGYIMWAMGHRVRPVLPEE
;
A
#
# COMPACT_ATOMS: atom_id res chain seq x y z
N MET A 1 -39.93 1.42 -65.82
CA MET A 1 -40.84 1.11 -64.70
C MET A 1 -39.92 0.77 -63.54
N ASP A 2 -39.37 1.85 -62.99
CA ASP A 2 -38.28 1.79 -61.99
C ASP A 2 -38.93 1.81 -60.63
N GLU A 3 -38.73 0.74 -59.85
CA GLU A 3 -39.13 0.70 -58.44
C GLU A 3 -37.97 1.27 -57.59
N ASP A 4 -38.21 2.41 -56.96
CA ASP A 4 -37.33 3.01 -55.98
C ASP A 4 -37.22 2.16 -54.72
N PRO A 5 -36.02 1.85 -54.21
CA PRO A 5 -35.90 1.20 -52.91
C PRO A 5 -36.16 2.23 -51.80
N GLN A 6 -37.23 2.04 -51.04
CA GLN A 6 -37.54 2.77 -49.83
C GLN A 6 -36.37 2.61 -48.83
N LEU A 7 -35.74 3.72 -48.52
CA LEU A 7 -34.80 3.87 -47.40
C LEU A 7 -35.62 3.81 -46.09
N ASP A 8 -35.50 2.70 -45.37
CA ASP A 8 -36.02 2.58 -44.01
C ASP A 8 -35.26 3.56 -43.09
N ASP A 9 -35.98 4.57 -42.63
CA ASP A 9 -35.48 5.48 -41.60
C ASP A 9 -35.18 4.69 -40.32
N PRO A 10 -34.04 4.92 -39.64
CA PRO A 10 -33.70 4.25 -38.38
C PRO A 10 -34.70 4.69 -37.31
N VAL A 11 -35.50 3.73 -36.83
CA VAL A 11 -36.41 3.92 -35.69
C VAL A 11 -35.59 4.27 -34.47
N ILE A 12 -35.56 5.58 -34.14
CA ILE A 12 -34.99 6.09 -32.91
C ILE A 12 -35.87 5.62 -31.76
N ALA A 13 -35.40 4.59 -31.04
CA ALA A 13 -36.06 4.13 -29.82
C ALA A 13 -36.18 5.33 -28.82
N PRO A 14 -37.33 5.53 -28.17
CA PRO A 14 -37.51 6.62 -27.22
C PRO A 14 -36.53 6.45 -26.06
N MET A 15 -35.69 7.47 -25.82
CA MET A 15 -34.83 7.55 -24.66
C MET A 15 -35.68 7.44 -23.39
N GLN A 16 -35.49 6.39 -22.63
CA GLN A 16 -36.11 6.27 -21.30
C GLN A 16 -35.56 7.38 -20.42
N PRO A 17 -36.42 8.18 -19.75
CA PRO A 17 -35.98 9.23 -18.86
C PRO A 17 -35.19 8.60 -17.71
N PRO A 18 -34.06 9.21 -17.25
CA PRO A 18 -33.30 8.69 -16.15
C PRO A 18 -34.17 8.61 -14.89
N ALA A 19 -34.19 7.43 -14.26
CA ALA A 19 -34.94 7.19 -13.03
C ALA A 19 -34.57 8.23 -11.97
N ARG A 20 -35.48 9.16 -11.72
CA ARG A 20 -35.39 10.17 -10.67
C ARG A 20 -35.69 9.54 -9.31
N LEU A 21 -34.91 10.01 -8.29
CA LEU A 21 -35.18 9.92 -6.86
C LEU A 21 -34.61 8.72 -6.11
N GLY A 22 -33.35 8.81 -5.80
CA GLY A 22 -32.55 8.05 -4.83
C GLY A 22 -31.17 8.70 -4.59
N GLY A 23 -30.94 9.90 -5.19
CA GLY A 23 -29.61 10.43 -5.47
C GLY A 23 -28.80 10.97 -4.28
N LEU A 24 -29.41 11.47 -3.21
CA LEU A 24 -28.68 12.11 -2.12
C LEU A 24 -28.12 11.07 -1.11
N ARG A 25 -28.87 10.03 -0.81
CA ARG A 25 -28.42 8.97 0.11
C ARG A 25 -27.37 8.06 -0.53
N ARG A 26 -27.44 7.80 -1.83
CA ARG A 26 -26.42 7.06 -2.58
C ARG A 26 -25.12 7.87 -2.74
N ARG A 27 -25.18 9.17 -3.00
CA ARG A 27 -23.99 10.03 -3.16
C ARG A 27 -23.14 10.09 -1.88
N GLY A 28 -23.74 10.12 -0.68
CA GLY A 28 -23.00 10.11 0.58
C GLY A 28 -22.26 8.81 0.85
N ILE A 29 -22.77 7.68 0.40
CA ILE A 29 -22.15 6.35 0.60
C ILE A 29 -20.90 6.18 -0.27
N TYR A 30 -20.87 6.76 -1.49
CA TYR A 30 -19.68 6.77 -2.36
C TYR A 30 -18.56 7.68 -1.83
N LEU A 31 -18.88 8.63 -0.96
CA LEU A 31 -17.91 9.58 -0.40
C LEU A 31 -17.03 8.93 0.69
N LEU A 32 -17.56 7.95 1.43
CA LEU A 32 -16.89 7.34 2.58
C LEU A 32 -15.56 6.67 2.22
N PRO A 33 -15.45 5.76 1.22
CA PRO A 33 -14.16 5.16 0.86
C PRO A 33 -13.16 6.23 0.41
N ASN A 34 -13.59 7.16 -0.44
CA ASN A 34 -12.71 8.22 -0.93
C ASN A 34 -12.20 9.15 0.18
N LEU A 35 -12.94 9.28 1.29
CA LEU A 35 -12.48 10.04 2.46
C LEU A 35 -11.31 9.34 3.16
N PHE A 36 -11.35 8.00 3.30
CA PHE A 36 -10.23 7.23 3.84
C PHE A 36 -9.01 7.34 2.93
N THR A 37 -9.18 7.17 1.62
CA THR A 37 -8.11 7.34 0.63
C THR A 37 -7.54 8.77 0.66
N THR A 38 -8.39 9.79 0.83
CA THR A 38 -7.92 11.17 1.05
C THR A 38 -7.11 11.28 2.34
N GLY A 39 -7.52 10.56 3.41
CA GLY A 39 -6.77 10.47 4.65
C GLY A 39 -5.40 9.82 4.48
N VAL A 40 -5.29 8.76 3.66
CA VAL A 40 -4.01 8.13 3.29
C VAL A 40 -3.11 9.14 2.58
N LEU A 41 -3.62 9.83 1.57
CA LEU A 41 -2.88 10.86 0.84
C LEU A 41 -2.43 12.00 1.77
N PHE A 42 -3.33 12.46 2.66
CA PHE A 42 -3.00 13.49 3.64
C PHE A 42 -1.88 13.03 4.58
N CYS A 43 -1.95 11.81 5.12
CA CYS A 43 -0.91 11.27 6.00
C CYS A 43 0.44 11.16 5.28
N GLY A 44 0.46 10.71 4.02
CA GLY A 44 1.67 10.64 3.20
C GLY A 44 2.29 12.02 2.97
N PHE A 45 1.48 13.00 2.56
CA PHE A 45 1.94 14.39 2.39
C PHE A 45 2.40 15.00 3.70
N PHE A 46 1.64 14.84 4.77
CA PHE A 46 1.98 15.33 6.11
C PHE A 46 3.32 14.73 6.59
N ALA A 47 3.57 13.44 6.33
CA ALA A 47 4.81 12.78 6.68
C ALA A 47 6.02 13.42 5.99
N ILE A 48 5.90 13.80 4.72
CA ILE A 48 6.93 14.53 3.97
C ILE A 48 7.20 15.90 4.63
N VAL A 49 6.13 16.65 4.94
CA VAL A 49 6.24 17.96 5.59
C VAL A 49 6.90 17.85 6.96
N GLN A 50 6.56 16.81 7.74
CA GLN A 50 7.22 16.60 9.04
C GLN A 50 8.70 16.22 8.89
N ALA A 51 9.08 15.44 7.89
CA ALA A 51 10.49 15.15 7.60
C ALA A 51 11.26 16.40 7.21
N MET A 52 10.69 17.29 6.41
CA MET A 52 11.29 18.60 6.07
C MET A 52 11.51 19.45 7.33
N ASN A 53 10.64 19.34 8.32
CA ASN A 53 10.77 20.02 9.61
C ASN A 53 11.62 19.24 10.62
N GLN A 54 12.38 18.21 10.19
CA GLN A 54 13.23 17.35 11.03
C GLN A 54 12.45 16.57 12.12
N ARG A 55 11.13 16.41 11.97
CA ARG A 55 10.27 15.66 12.89
C ARG A 55 10.02 14.25 12.36
N PHE A 56 11.07 13.47 12.26
CA PHE A 56 11.04 12.14 11.61
C PHE A 56 10.13 11.14 12.30
N GLU A 57 10.06 11.17 13.63
CA GLU A 57 9.15 10.33 14.41
C GLU A 57 7.68 10.57 14.03
N ILE A 58 7.24 11.83 14.00
CA ILE A 58 5.88 12.19 13.62
C ILE A 58 5.61 11.79 12.17
N GLY A 59 6.58 11.97 11.28
CA GLY A 59 6.50 11.53 9.89
C GLY A 59 6.31 10.02 9.78
N ALA A 60 7.08 9.24 10.54
CA ALA A 60 6.94 7.78 10.56
C ALA A 60 5.58 7.35 11.11
N ILE A 61 5.13 7.91 12.23
CA ILE A 61 3.80 7.63 12.79
C ILE A 61 2.70 7.91 11.77
N ALA A 62 2.80 9.01 11.00
CA ALA A 62 1.84 9.35 9.96
C ALA A 62 1.76 8.27 8.87
N ILE A 63 2.89 7.66 8.47
CA ILE A 63 2.91 6.55 7.52
C ILE A 63 2.21 5.30 8.11
N PHE A 64 2.45 4.96 9.37
CA PHE A 64 1.74 3.84 10.01
C PHE A 64 0.23 4.11 10.15
N VAL A 65 -0.18 5.36 10.39
CA VAL A 65 -1.60 5.76 10.36
C VAL A 65 -2.17 5.61 8.94
N ALA A 66 -1.42 6.04 7.91
CA ALA A 66 -1.81 5.83 6.52
C ALA A 66 -2.06 4.36 6.20
N MET A 67 -1.21 3.42 6.68
CA MET A 67 -1.40 1.97 6.49
C MET A 67 -2.70 1.46 7.11
N VAL A 68 -3.09 1.98 8.27
CA VAL A 68 -4.36 1.61 8.92
C VAL A 68 -5.54 2.12 8.09
N LEU A 69 -5.50 3.37 7.63
CA LEU A 69 -6.54 3.99 6.82
C LEU A 69 -6.71 3.26 5.48
N ASP A 70 -5.61 2.91 4.79
CA ASP A 70 -5.58 2.12 3.57
C ASP A 70 -6.22 0.73 3.77
N GLY A 71 -5.89 0.04 4.87
CA GLY A 71 -6.55 -1.22 5.19
C GLY A 71 -8.05 -1.10 5.45
N MET A 72 -8.54 0.10 5.81
CA MET A 72 -9.97 0.35 6.08
C MET A 72 -10.74 0.71 4.82
N ASP A 73 -10.22 1.52 3.90
CA ASP A 73 -10.96 2.00 2.72
C ASP A 73 -11.41 0.88 1.80
N GLY A 74 -10.54 -0.08 1.48
CA GLY A 74 -10.88 -1.25 0.69
C GLY A 74 -11.91 -2.17 1.37
N ARG A 75 -11.95 -2.23 2.72
CA ARG A 75 -12.98 -2.97 3.46
C ARG A 75 -14.31 -2.23 3.44
N VAL A 76 -14.29 -0.92 3.67
CA VAL A 76 -15.48 -0.07 3.66
C VAL A 76 -16.10 -0.07 2.26
N ALA A 77 -15.32 0.08 1.19
CA ALA A 77 -15.81 0.04 -0.19
C ALA A 77 -16.52 -1.29 -0.52
N ARG A 78 -16.00 -2.42 -0.03
CA ARG A 78 -16.64 -3.73 -0.19
C ARG A 78 -17.91 -3.88 0.63
N TRP A 79 -17.95 -3.42 1.88
CA TRP A 79 -19.13 -3.50 2.73
C TRP A 79 -20.27 -2.61 2.25
N THR A 80 -19.94 -1.48 1.65
CA THR A 80 -20.92 -0.50 1.14
C THR A 80 -21.30 -0.74 -0.32
N ASN A 81 -20.66 -1.71 -1.03
CA ASN A 81 -20.82 -1.94 -2.46
C ASN A 81 -20.63 -0.66 -3.31
N THR A 82 -19.66 0.18 -2.92
CA THR A 82 -19.38 1.48 -3.54
C THR A 82 -18.06 1.49 -4.30
N GLN A 83 -17.62 0.34 -4.76
CA GLN A 83 -16.42 0.24 -5.59
C GLN A 83 -16.62 1.02 -6.89
N SER A 84 -15.68 1.91 -7.24
CA SER A 84 -15.68 2.67 -8.47
C SER A 84 -14.30 2.65 -9.10
N GLU A 85 -14.24 2.77 -10.42
CA GLU A 85 -12.97 2.87 -11.14
C GLU A 85 -12.17 4.10 -10.70
N PHE A 86 -12.84 5.24 -10.50
CA PHE A 86 -12.22 6.44 -9.94
C PHE A 86 -11.60 6.17 -8.57
N GLY A 87 -12.32 5.49 -7.66
CA GLY A 87 -11.81 5.14 -6.34
C GLY A 87 -10.54 4.30 -6.40
N ALA A 88 -10.50 3.28 -7.29
CA ALA A 88 -9.33 2.44 -7.46
C ALA A 88 -8.10 3.19 -8.01
N GLN A 89 -8.31 4.14 -8.94
CA GLN A 89 -7.22 4.98 -9.45
C GLN A 89 -6.74 5.97 -8.40
N PHE A 90 -7.67 6.59 -7.67
CA PHE A 90 -7.33 7.55 -6.61
C PHE A 90 -6.58 6.87 -5.46
N ASP A 91 -6.95 5.66 -5.08
CA ASP A 91 -6.28 4.81 -4.12
C ASP A 91 -4.82 4.54 -4.53
N SER A 92 -4.60 4.14 -5.78
CA SER A 92 -3.25 3.92 -6.30
C SER A 92 -2.37 5.18 -6.27
N ILE A 93 -2.94 6.36 -6.50
CA ILE A 93 -2.22 7.65 -6.41
C ILE A 93 -1.88 7.95 -4.94
N ALA A 94 -2.84 7.77 -4.02
CA ALA A 94 -2.64 7.98 -2.60
C ALA A 94 -1.57 7.04 -2.04
N ASP A 95 -1.61 5.76 -2.42
CA ASP A 95 -0.61 4.75 -2.08
C ASP A 95 0.78 5.12 -2.59
N MET A 96 0.88 5.60 -3.84
CA MET A 96 2.16 6.02 -4.40
C MET A 96 2.79 7.17 -3.61
N VAL A 97 1.99 8.11 -3.12
CA VAL A 97 2.47 9.20 -2.28
C VAL A 97 2.83 8.69 -0.89
N ALA A 98 1.93 7.95 -0.22
CA ALA A 98 2.09 7.55 1.17
C ALA A 98 3.12 6.43 1.37
N PHE A 99 3.18 5.45 0.45
CA PHE A 99 4.03 4.26 0.61
C PHE A 99 5.19 4.19 -0.40
N GLY A 100 5.18 5.03 -1.43
CA GLY A 100 6.28 5.15 -2.38
C GLY A 100 7.15 6.37 -2.11
N ALA A 101 6.63 7.57 -2.31
CA ALA A 101 7.40 8.80 -2.25
C ALA A 101 7.79 9.20 -0.82
N ALA A 102 6.83 9.20 0.12
CA ALA A 102 7.06 9.68 1.48
C ALA A 102 8.14 8.89 2.23
N PRO A 103 8.16 7.53 2.25
CA PRO A 103 9.21 6.78 2.91
C PRO A 103 10.61 7.02 2.33
N GLY A 104 10.70 7.07 1.00
CA GLY A 104 11.96 7.39 0.31
C GLY A 104 12.49 8.77 0.68
N LEU A 105 11.61 9.79 0.71
CA LEU A 105 11.97 11.16 1.07
C LEU A 105 12.32 11.31 2.56
N ILE A 106 11.60 10.64 3.46
CA ILE A 106 11.91 10.62 4.91
C ILE A 106 13.35 10.14 5.12
N ALA A 107 13.70 9.00 4.52
CA ALA A 107 15.05 8.46 4.65
C ALA A 107 16.09 9.33 3.95
N TYR A 108 15.77 9.91 2.80
CA TYR A 108 16.64 10.82 2.10
C TYR A 108 16.96 12.06 2.94
N ILE A 109 15.96 12.73 3.47
CA ILE A 109 16.11 13.93 4.29
C ILE A 109 16.86 13.63 5.59
N TRP A 110 16.62 12.46 6.18
CA TRP A 110 17.23 12.06 7.44
C TRP A 110 18.73 11.79 7.30
N VAL A 111 19.13 10.93 6.33
CA VAL A 111 20.52 10.45 6.27
C VAL A 111 21.06 10.21 4.87
N LEU A 112 20.20 9.83 3.87
CA LEU A 112 20.73 9.44 2.56
C LEU A 112 21.33 10.61 1.78
N LYS A 113 20.92 11.85 2.03
CA LYS A 113 21.45 13.05 1.39
C LYS A 113 22.98 13.17 1.58
N ASP A 114 23.53 12.65 2.68
CA ASP A 114 24.95 12.71 3.00
C ASP A 114 25.79 11.80 2.07
N LEU A 115 25.18 10.82 1.41
CA LEU A 115 25.79 10.00 0.36
C LEU A 115 25.82 10.68 -1.03
N GLY A 116 25.39 11.94 -1.13
CA GLY A 116 25.35 12.67 -2.41
C GLY A 116 24.51 11.94 -3.47
N THR A 117 25.12 11.67 -4.64
CA THR A 117 24.43 11.04 -5.78
C THR A 117 23.88 9.66 -5.45
N LEU A 118 24.60 8.83 -4.70
CA LEU A 118 24.14 7.49 -4.30
C LEU A 118 22.90 7.57 -3.42
N GLY A 119 22.80 8.58 -2.56
CA GLY A 119 21.68 8.71 -1.63
C GLY A 119 20.34 8.92 -2.33
N TRP A 120 20.25 9.88 -3.26
CA TRP A 120 19.00 10.10 -3.98
C TRP A 120 18.65 8.94 -4.96
N ILE A 121 19.69 8.27 -5.52
CA ILE A 121 19.47 7.06 -6.34
C ILE A 121 18.81 5.96 -5.51
N GLY A 122 19.29 5.71 -4.27
CA GLY A 122 18.68 4.72 -3.39
C GLY A 122 17.22 5.04 -3.05
N ALA A 123 16.94 6.29 -2.71
CA ALA A 123 15.58 6.77 -2.46
C ALA A 123 14.69 6.64 -3.71
N PHE A 124 15.24 6.92 -4.90
CA PHE A 124 14.51 6.77 -6.16
C PHE A 124 14.23 5.30 -6.50
N ILE A 125 15.21 4.39 -6.31
CA ILE A 125 15.00 2.94 -6.53
C ILE A 125 13.85 2.44 -5.64
N TYR A 126 13.80 2.86 -4.39
CA TYR A 126 12.70 2.53 -3.50
C TYR A 126 11.35 3.04 -4.05
N CYS A 127 11.28 4.32 -4.38
CA CYS A 127 10.08 4.97 -4.90
C CYS A 127 9.61 4.35 -6.23
N ALA A 128 10.54 4.12 -7.17
CA ALA A 128 10.27 3.46 -8.45
C ALA A 128 9.78 2.02 -8.25
N GLY A 129 10.37 1.28 -7.31
CA GLY A 129 9.93 -0.07 -6.95
C GLY A 129 8.49 -0.11 -6.47
N ALA A 130 8.08 0.85 -5.63
CA ALA A 130 6.69 0.99 -5.19
C ALA A 130 5.75 1.30 -6.37
N GLY A 131 6.13 2.22 -7.26
CA GLY A 131 5.35 2.59 -8.44
C GLY A 131 5.16 1.42 -9.41
N ILE A 132 6.25 0.72 -9.75
CA ILE A 132 6.20 -0.46 -10.64
C ILE A 132 5.31 -1.56 -10.03
N ARG A 133 5.43 -1.78 -8.71
CA ARG A 133 4.59 -2.75 -8.00
C ARG A 133 3.10 -2.39 -8.09
N LEU A 134 2.73 -1.12 -7.82
CA LEU A 134 1.35 -0.66 -7.90
C LEU A 134 0.80 -0.79 -9.33
N ALA A 135 1.57 -0.38 -10.33
CA ALA A 135 1.20 -0.54 -11.75
C ALA A 135 0.98 -2.02 -12.11
N ARG A 136 1.89 -2.91 -11.69
CA ARG A 136 1.77 -4.36 -11.91
C ARG A 136 0.55 -4.95 -11.21
N PHE A 137 0.27 -4.52 -9.98
CA PHE A 137 -0.92 -4.98 -9.23
C PHE A 137 -2.20 -4.59 -9.96
N ASN A 138 -2.30 -3.35 -10.45
CA ASN A 138 -3.46 -2.86 -11.18
C ASN A 138 -3.65 -3.58 -12.53
N ALA A 139 -2.56 -3.89 -13.22
CA ALA A 139 -2.61 -4.62 -14.49
C ALA A 139 -3.06 -6.09 -14.32
N ASN A 140 -2.73 -6.73 -13.18
CA ASN A 140 -2.92 -8.16 -12.97
C ASN A 140 -4.08 -8.52 -12.02
N ILE A 141 -5.00 -7.60 -11.71
CA ILE A 141 -6.11 -7.81 -10.75
C ILE A 141 -6.95 -9.05 -11.08
N ALA A 142 -7.08 -9.42 -12.37
CA ALA A 142 -7.94 -10.52 -12.84
C ALA A 142 -7.29 -11.91 -12.77
N VAL A 143 -5.95 -12.03 -12.64
CA VAL A 143 -5.20 -13.24 -12.99
C VAL A 143 -4.39 -13.85 -11.84
N VAL A 144 -4.29 -13.19 -10.68
CA VAL A 144 -3.37 -13.61 -9.59
C VAL A 144 -4.04 -14.55 -8.59
N ASP A 145 -3.32 -15.63 -8.20
CA ASP A 145 -3.70 -16.51 -7.08
C ASP A 145 -3.85 -15.68 -5.79
N LYS A 146 -5.02 -15.75 -5.17
CA LYS A 146 -5.40 -14.95 -3.99
C LYS A 146 -4.62 -15.28 -2.72
N ARG A 147 -3.85 -16.37 -2.71
CA ARG A 147 -3.14 -16.88 -1.52
C ARG A 147 -1.80 -16.21 -1.27
N TYR A 148 -1.11 -15.78 -2.34
CA TYR A 148 0.22 -15.20 -2.25
C TYR A 148 0.29 -13.89 -3.01
N PHE A 149 0.92 -12.89 -2.40
CA PHE A 149 1.32 -11.67 -3.10
C PHE A 149 2.64 -11.92 -3.85
N GLN A 150 2.75 -11.40 -5.06
CA GLN A 150 4.01 -11.34 -5.79
C GLN A 150 4.75 -10.06 -5.38
N GLY A 151 5.91 -10.20 -4.76
CA GLY A 151 6.69 -9.10 -4.22
C GLY A 151 6.16 -8.54 -2.90
N LEU A 152 7.00 -7.77 -2.22
CA LEU A 152 6.68 -7.14 -0.94
C LEU A 152 5.53 -6.13 -1.10
N PRO A 153 4.46 -6.18 -0.29
CA PRO A 153 3.42 -5.14 -0.29
C PRO A 153 3.99 -3.74 -0.05
N SER A 154 3.52 -2.71 -0.81
CA SER A 154 4.04 -1.33 -0.66
C SER A 154 3.87 -0.78 0.76
N PRO A 155 2.76 -1.03 1.49
CA PRO A 155 2.69 -0.64 2.89
C PRO A 155 3.78 -1.31 3.76
N SER A 156 4.04 -2.60 3.52
CA SER A 156 5.11 -3.30 4.26
C SER A 156 6.50 -2.76 3.94
N GLY A 157 6.77 -2.42 2.68
CA GLY A 157 8.00 -1.74 2.29
C GLY A 157 8.14 -0.37 2.96
N ALA A 158 7.04 0.39 3.03
CA ALA A 158 7.00 1.66 3.74
C ALA A 158 7.29 1.50 5.24
N ALA A 159 6.71 0.50 5.88
CA ALA A 159 6.99 0.21 7.29
C ALA A 159 8.45 -0.21 7.55
N VAL A 160 9.05 -0.98 6.64
CA VAL A 160 10.48 -1.34 6.74
C VAL A 160 11.36 -0.08 6.64
N MET A 161 11.08 0.80 5.69
CA MET A 161 11.91 1.99 5.46
C MET A 161 11.71 3.07 6.52
N THR A 162 10.46 3.49 6.76
CA THR A 162 10.16 4.52 7.76
C THR A 162 10.33 4.03 9.18
N GLY A 163 10.06 2.75 9.42
CA GLY A 163 10.28 2.11 10.71
C GLY A 163 11.75 2.07 11.09
N LEU A 164 12.67 1.85 10.13
CA LEU A 164 14.11 1.95 10.37
C LEU A 164 14.48 3.36 10.87
N VAL A 165 14.03 4.39 10.16
CA VAL A 165 14.30 5.79 10.55
C VAL A 165 13.73 6.07 11.93
N TRP A 166 12.50 5.63 12.20
CA TRP A 166 11.85 5.83 13.49
C TRP A 166 12.62 5.17 14.64
N VAL A 167 13.01 3.91 14.48
CA VAL A 167 13.82 3.18 15.48
C VAL A 167 15.11 3.93 15.78
N LEU A 168 15.84 4.31 14.75
CA LEU A 168 17.15 4.96 14.93
C LEU A 168 17.03 6.34 15.58
N VAL A 169 16.01 7.10 15.23
CA VAL A 169 15.70 8.40 15.88
C VAL A 169 15.25 8.21 17.33
N ASP A 170 14.40 7.22 17.61
CA ASP A 170 13.88 6.91 18.95
C ASP A 170 15.00 6.47 19.90
N PHE A 171 16.02 5.76 19.40
CA PHE A 171 17.22 5.40 20.15
C PHE A 171 18.27 6.51 20.21
N GLY A 172 18.01 7.68 19.64
CA GLY A 172 18.90 8.84 19.69
C GLY A 172 20.12 8.74 18.79
N PHE A 173 20.11 7.88 17.77
CA PHE A 173 21.21 7.82 16.81
C PHE A 173 21.23 9.06 15.91
N ALA A 174 22.35 9.76 15.92
CA ALA A 174 22.61 10.84 14.97
C ALA A 174 22.95 10.26 13.58
N PRO A 175 22.61 10.95 12.48
CA PRO A 175 23.02 10.55 11.13
C PRO A 175 24.54 10.40 11.04
N THR A 176 25.00 9.27 10.52
CA THR A 176 26.42 8.93 10.30
C THR A 176 26.57 8.18 8.99
N ASP A 177 27.78 8.14 8.43
CA ASP A 177 28.05 7.51 7.13
C ASP A 177 27.63 6.03 7.10
N TRP A 178 27.88 5.28 8.16
CA TRP A 178 27.50 3.87 8.22
C TRP A 178 25.96 3.68 8.27
N LEU A 179 25.24 4.59 8.96
CA LEU A 179 23.77 4.59 8.97
C LEU A 179 23.21 4.98 7.61
N ALA A 180 23.87 5.87 6.89
CA ALA A 180 23.51 6.24 5.54
C ALA A 180 23.64 5.03 4.59
N ILE A 181 24.72 4.27 4.71
CA ILE A 181 24.92 3.03 3.94
C ILE A 181 23.87 1.98 4.32
N LEU A 182 23.58 1.80 5.62
CA LEU A 182 22.54 0.87 6.08
C LEU A 182 21.17 1.24 5.51
N ALA A 183 20.78 2.53 5.61
CA ALA A 183 19.50 3.01 5.08
C ALA A 183 19.44 2.87 3.56
N TRP A 184 20.55 3.08 2.85
CA TRP A 184 20.64 2.85 1.42
C TRP A 184 20.43 1.40 1.04
N VAL A 185 21.09 0.47 1.75
CA VAL A 185 20.90 -0.98 1.53
C VAL A 185 19.45 -1.39 1.77
N VAL A 186 18.82 -0.88 2.84
CA VAL A 186 17.42 -1.17 3.15
C VAL A 186 16.49 -0.57 2.09
N ALA A 187 16.76 0.64 1.58
CA ALA A 187 15.98 1.26 0.51
C ALA A 187 16.03 0.43 -0.78
N VAL A 188 17.22 0.04 -1.21
CA VAL A 188 17.41 -0.80 -2.41
C VAL A 188 16.80 -2.18 -2.20
N PHE A 189 17.01 -2.81 -1.04
CA PHE A 189 16.41 -4.10 -0.70
C PHE A 189 14.87 -4.04 -0.77
N ALA A 190 14.25 -3.06 -0.13
CA ALA A 190 12.79 -2.92 -0.14
C ALA A 190 12.26 -2.63 -1.56
N GLY A 191 12.90 -1.71 -2.31
CA GLY A 191 12.52 -1.37 -3.67
C GLY A 191 12.58 -2.56 -4.63
N VAL A 192 13.69 -3.29 -4.62
CA VAL A 192 13.88 -4.49 -5.45
C VAL A 192 12.92 -5.62 -5.03
N THR A 193 12.73 -5.80 -3.72
CA THR A 193 11.82 -6.84 -3.20
C THR A 193 10.35 -6.56 -3.59
N MET A 194 9.91 -5.30 -3.65
CA MET A 194 8.58 -4.92 -4.13
C MET A 194 8.33 -5.36 -5.58
N VAL A 195 9.34 -5.27 -6.45
CA VAL A 195 9.23 -5.65 -7.88
C VAL A 195 9.48 -7.14 -8.11
N SER A 196 10.12 -7.82 -7.17
CA SER A 196 10.49 -9.23 -7.29
C SER A 196 9.27 -10.16 -7.37
N ASN A 197 9.51 -11.43 -7.80
CA ASN A 197 8.49 -12.49 -7.80
C ASN A 197 8.53 -13.34 -6.52
N VAL A 198 9.14 -12.83 -5.46
CA VAL A 198 9.18 -13.52 -4.16
C VAL A 198 7.76 -13.65 -3.61
N PRO A 199 7.33 -14.87 -3.20
CA PRO A 199 5.99 -15.09 -2.64
C PRO A 199 5.91 -14.52 -1.22
N PHE A 200 4.87 -13.72 -0.97
CA PHE A 200 4.54 -13.25 0.38
C PHE A 200 3.17 -13.75 0.79
N TRP A 201 3.02 -14.20 2.03
CA TRP A 201 1.76 -14.70 2.54
C TRP A 201 0.70 -13.60 2.58
N SER A 202 -0.47 -13.90 1.97
CA SER A 202 -1.64 -13.02 2.03
C SER A 202 -2.54 -13.46 3.19
N PHE A 203 -2.68 -12.62 4.23
CA PHE A 203 -3.54 -12.90 5.39
C PHE A 203 -5.05 -12.84 5.08
N LYS A 204 -5.45 -12.88 3.79
CA LYS A 204 -6.85 -12.74 3.35
C LYS A 204 -7.74 -13.95 3.67
N GLU A 205 -7.18 -15.14 3.90
CA GLU A 205 -7.94 -16.39 4.14
C GLU A 205 -8.26 -16.68 5.62
N VAL A 206 -8.04 -15.73 6.53
CA VAL A 206 -8.41 -15.93 7.94
C VAL A 206 -9.93 -15.95 8.06
N ASN A 207 -10.48 -17.13 8.31
CA ASN A 207 -11.92 -17.36 8.38
C ASN A 207 -12.48 -16.90 9.74
N TRP A 208 -12.84 -15.63 9.85
CA TRP A 208 -13.36 -14.98 11.06
C TRP A 208 -14.74 -15.47 11.51
N LYS A 209 -15.38 -16.40 10.76
CA LYS A 209 -16.71 -16.94 11.09
C LYS A 209 -16.70 -17.98 12.21
N LYS A 210 -15.55 -18.49 12.62
CA LYS A 210 -15.43 -19.42 13.75
C LYS A 210 -15.40 -18.63 15.07
N ARG A 211 -16.04 -19.16 16.13
CA ARG A 211 -15.99 -18.58 17.48
C ARG A 211 -14.55 -18.31 17.88
N VAL A 212 -14.23 -17.06 18.19
CA VAL A 212 -12.89 -16.66 18.62
C VAL A 212 -12.65 -17.21 20.02
N PRO A 213 -11.72 -18.14 20.24
CA PRO A 213 -11.45 -18.68 21.57
C PRO A 213 -10.80 -17.60 22.46
N LEU A 214 -11.04 -17.68 23.77
CA LEU A 214 -10.56 -16.68 24.75
C LEU A 214 -9.05 -16.44 24.70
N TRP A 215 -8.27 -17.48 24.39
CA TRP A 215 -6.81 -17.32 24.29
C TRP A 215 -6.38 -16.34 23.18
N VAL A 216 -7.18 -16.20 22.10
CA VAL A 216 -6.89 -15.23 21.02
C VAL A 216 -7.00 -13.80 21.55
N ILE A 217 -7.99 -13.53 22.42
CA ILE A 217 -8.14 -12.23 23.07
C ILE A 217 -6.90 -11.94 23.95
N LEU A 218 -6.44 -12.94 24.70
CA LEU A 218 -5.25 -12.80 25.53
C LEU A 218 -4.00 -12.50 24.66
N VAL A 219 -3.81 -13.22 23.55
CA VAL A 219 -2.71 -12.96 22.62
C VAL A 219 -2.81 -11.55 22.03
N CYS A 220 -4.02 -11.07 21.68
CA CYS A 220 -4.21 -9.70 21.20
C CYS A 220 -3.83 -8.67 22.28
N VAL A 221 -4.24 -8.87 23.53
CA VAL A 221 -3.90 -7.96 24.64
C VAL A 221 -2.39 -7.93 24.88
N ILE A 222 -1.73 -9.09 24.89
CA ILE A 222 -0.26 -9.17 25.03
C ILE A 222 0.40 -8.46 23.83
N GLY A 223 -0.06 -8.73 22.60
CA GLY A 223 0.48 -8.11 21.39
C GLY A 223 0.36 -6.57 21.43
N ILE A 224 -0.80 -6.04 21.82
CA ILE A 224 -1.01 -4.60 21.99
C ILE A 224 -0.08 -4.04 23.07
N SER A 225 0.08 -4.74 24.20
CA SER A 225 0.96 -4.30 25.29
C SER A 225 2.44 -4.27 24.86
N VAL A 226 2.88 -5.27 24.08
CA VAL A 226 4.24 -5.32 23.52
C VAL A 226 4.46 -4.17 22.54
N VAL A 227 3.51 -3.91 21.63
CA VAL A 227 3.59 -2.76 20.71
C VAL A 227 3.59 -1.45 21.49
N ALA A 228 2.75 -1.29 22.51
CA ALA A 228 2.67 -0.07 23.29
C ALA A 228 3.94 0.22 24.11
N SER A 229 4.73 -0.80 24.45
CA SER A 229 5.98 -0.63 25.21
C SER A 229 7.10 0.05 24.40
N ARG A 230 7.28 -0.33 23.14
CA ARG A 230 8.29 0.20 22.21
C ARG A 230 7.75 0.13 20.77
N PRO A 231 6.84 1.03 20.36
CA PRO A 231 6.13 0.93 19.10
C PRO A 231 7.07 0.95 17.89
N SER A 232 8.11 1.80 17.91
CA SER A 232 9.09 1.91 16.83
C SER A 232 9.78 0.59 16.54
N LEU A 233 10.36 -0.02 17.59
CA LEU A 233 11.14 -1.25 17.48
C LEU A 233 10.26 -2.45 17.12
N VAL A 234 9.11 -2.61 17.79
CA VAL A 234 8.23 -3.77 17.60
C VAL A 234 7.62 -3.77 16.21
N LEU A 235 7.11 -2.63 15.75
CA LEU A 235 6.53 -2.52 14.42
C LEU A 235 7.59 -2.72 13.33
N TRP A 236 8.75 -2.11 13.46
CA TRP A 236 9.83 -2.32 12.51
C TRP A 236 10.28 -3.79 12.45
N ALA A 237 10.52 -4.42 13.60
CA ALA A 237 10.93 -5.83 13.65
C ALA A 237 9.87 -6.76 13.03
N LEU A 238 8.59 -6.49 13.24
CA LEU A 238 7.48 -7.24 12.66
C LEU A 238 7.48 -7.13 11.13
N PHE A 239 7.60 -5.94 10.57
CA PHE A 239 7.58 -5.76 9.11
C PHE A 239 8.89 -6.21 8.46
N MET A 240 10.03 -6.07 9.13
CA MET A 240 11.31 -6.61 8.66
C MET A 240 11.28 -8.14 8.64
N SER A 241 10.78 -8.79 9.71
CA SER A 241 10.63 -10.24 9.73
C SER A 241 9.67 -10.75 8.65
N TYR A 242 8.59 -10.00 8.38
CA TYR A 242 7.69 -10.29 7.26
C TYR A 242 8.42 -10.16 5.91
N ALA A 243 9.22 -9.10 5.70
CA ALA A 243 9.99 -8.92 4.47
C ALA A 243 11.02 -10.04 4.25
N LEU A 244 11.64 -10.53 5.32
CA LEU A 244 12.57 -11.65 5.25
C LEU A 244 11.86 -13.00 5.05
N SER A 245 10.64 -13.18 5.59
CA SER A 245 9.88 -14.42 5.48
C SER A 245 9.59 -14.82 4.03
N GLY A 246 9.39 -13.85 3.13
CA GLY A 246 9.20 -14.11 1.71
C GLY A 246 10.39 -14.84 1.07
N TYR A 247 11.61 -14.45 1.44
CA TYR A 247 12.83 -15.11 0.94
C TYR A 247 13.00 -16.53 1.51
N ILE A 248 12.59 -16.73 2.77
CA ILE A 248 12.58 -18.08 3.38
C ILE A 248 11.60 -18.98 2.62
N MET A 249 10.40 -18.48 2.31
CA MET A 249 9.40 -19.23 1.53
C MET A 249 9.90 -19.52 0.11
N TRP A 250 10.55 -18.55 -0.52
CA TRP A 250 11.15 -18.73 -1.84
C TRP A 250 12.24 -19.79 -1.84
N ALA A 251 13.12 -19.79 -0.82
CA ALA A 251 14.17 -20.79 -0.64
C ALA A 251 13.60 -22.19 -0.37
N MET A 252 12.43 -22.29 0.29
CA MET A 252 11.71 -23.56 0.49
C MET A 252 10.98 -24.06 -0.77
N GLY A 253 11.16 -23.41 -1.92
CA GLY A 253 10.61 -23.85 -3.21
C GLY A 253 9.18 -23.39 -3.51
N HIS A 254 8.59 -22.54 -2.68
CA HIS A 254 7.29 -21.93 -2.98
C HIS A 254 7.46 -20.90 -4.12
N ARG A 255 6.96 -21.25 -5.30
CA ARG A 255 6.97 -20.33 -6.47
C ARG A 255 5.55 -19.95 -6.80
N VAL A 256 5.27 -18.66 -6.89
CA VAL A 256 4.00 -18.19 -7.47
C VAL A 256 4.08 -18.43 -8.98
N ARG A 257 3.26 -19.33 -9.48
CA ARG A 257 3.16 -19.54 -10.95
C ARG A 257 2.42 -18.33 -11.52
N PRO A 258 2.97 -17.65 -12.54
CA PRO A 258 2.18 -16.72 -13.31
C PRO A 258 1.03 -17.52 -13.95
N VAL A 259 -0.20 -17.14 -13.71
CA VAL A 259 -1.32 -17.63 -14.50
C VAL A 259 -1.16 -16.94 -15.85
N LEU A 260 -0.67 -17.69 -16.85
CA LEU A 260 -0.65 -17.21 -18.22
C LEU A 260 -2.12 -17.12 -18.67
N PRO A 261 -2.55 -16.06 -19.37
CA PRO A 261 -3.83 -16.06 -20.01
C PRO A 261 -3.84 -17.24 -21.01
N GLU A 262 -4.88 -18.06 -20.96
CA GLU A 262 -5.14 -19.06 -21.99
C GLU A 262 -5.35 -18.29 -23.31
N GLU A 263 -4.51 -18.60 -24.31
CA GLU A 263 -4.60 -18.04 -25.67
C GLU A 263 -5.91 -18.44 -26.35
#